data_175e75edde4531a53b108b2c79e6106f
#
_entry.id   175e75edde4531a53b108b2c79e6106f
#
_cell.length_a   1.000
_cell.length_b   1.000
_cell.length_c   1.000
_cell.angle_alpha   90.00
_cell.angle_beta   90.00
_cell.angle_gamma   90.00
#
_symmetry.space_group_name_H-M   'P 1'
#
loop_
_entity.id
_entity.type
_entity.pdbx_description
1 polymer ?
#
loop_
_entity_poly.entity_id
_entity_poly.type
_entity_poly.pdbx_seq_one_letter_code
_entity_poly.pdbx_strand_id
1 'polypeptide(L)'
;MPRIDHPTGTVEVTLDDNGIPSYDIKQDVAWDHIPFTPELEELAQRSNAVCWGSLAQRSSTSRRTIRQFIERTPKNCLRIFDINLRQHFYSREIIEDSLQLCHILKINDEEIQIVAQMFGYEGLSMEEVGQALLNRYSLSYLVLTCGAIGSYIFSSAETSFLETPRVKVVDTVGAGDSFTGTFCSAILKGLTLREAHQRAVEVSAYVCTQTGAMPPIPDHLRSF
;
A
#
# COMPACT_ATOMS: atom_id res chain seq x y z
N MET A 1 17.68 -13.65 -0.42
CA MET A 1 17.10 -13.42 -1.76
C MET A 1 18.08 -13.92 -2.80
N PRO A 2 17.64 -14.62 -3.85
CA PRO A 2 18.52 -15.02 -4.93
C PRO A 2 19.10 -13.79 -5.63
N ARG A 3 20.34 -13.89 -6.09
CA ARG A 3 20.94 -12.91 -7.01
C ARG A 3 20.54 -13.29 -8.43
N ILE A 4 20.18 -12.31 -9.22
CA ILE A 4 19.82 -12.47 -10.64
C ILE A 4 20.68 -11.55 -11.50
N ASP A 5 20.79 -11.86 -12.77
CA ASP A 5 21.64 -11.11 -13.71
C ASP A 5 20.87 -9.91 -14.30
N HIS A 6 20.41 -9.02 -13.38
CA HIS A 6 19.76 -7.76 -13.72
C HIS A 6 20.21 -6.66 -12.74
N PRO A 7 20.31 -5.40 -13.19
CA PRO A 7 20.75 -4.31 -12.33
C PRO A 7 19.77 -4.04 -11.20
N THR A 8 20.26 -3.52 -10.08
CA THR A 8 19.41 -2.99 -9.03
C THR A 8 18.53 -1.86 -9.56
N GLY A 9 17.25 -1.86 -9.22
CA GLY A 9 16.34 -0.81 -9.64
C GLY A 9 16.75 0.56 -9.08
N THR A 10 16.73 1.56 -9.94
CA THR A 10 17.01 2.96 -9.62
C THR A 10 15.87 3.86 -10.09
N VAL A 11 15.74 5.00 -9.42
CA VAL A 11 14.88 6.10 -9.84
C VAL A 11 15.78 7.30 -10.08
N GLU A 12 15.76 7.84 -11.28
CA GLU A 12 16.42 9.10 -11.60
C GLU A 12 15.48 10.25 -11.32
N VAL A 13 15.98 11.26 -10.63
CA VAL A 13 15.21 12.47 -10.33
C VAL A 13 15.85 13.62 -11.08
N THR A 14 15.06 14.26 -11.94
CA THR A 14 15.46 15.50 -12.63
C THR A 14 14.57 16.63 -12.15
N LEU A 15 15.14 17.79 -11.92
CA LEU A 15 14.41 19.01 -11.59
C LEU A 15 14.25 19.85 -12.86
N ASP A 16 13.04 20.38 -13.07
CA ASP A 16 12.83 21.38 -14.11
C ASP A 16 13.34 22.78 -13.67
N ASP A 17 13.20 23.77 -14.54
CA ASP A 17 13.65 25.16 -14.29
C ASP A 17 12.93 25.81 -13.09
N ASN A 18 11.80 25.27 -12.66
CA ASN A 18 11.02 25.72 -11.50
C ASN A 18 11.31 24.86 -10.24
N GLY A 19 12.23 23.90 -10.31
CA GLY A 19 12.56 22.98 -9.23
C GLY A 19 11.53 21.89 -9.01
N ILE A 20 10.65 21.62 -9.98
CA ILE A 20 9.65 20.54 -9.89
C ILE A 20 10.33 19.21 -10.25
N PRO A 21 10.27 18.20 -9.38
CA PRO A 21 10.89 16.91 -9.64
C PRO A 21 10.12 16.09 -10.67
N SER A 22 10.83 15.53 -11.62
CA SER A 22 10.38 14.44 -12.50
C SER A 22 11.13 13.17 -12.17
N TYR A 23 10.40 12.08 -12.10
CA TYR A 23 10.92 10.77 -11.71
C TYR A 23 10.94 9.84 -12.92
N ASP A 24 12.08 9.20 -13.18
CA ASP A 24 12.21 8.12 -14.17
C ASP A 24 12.55 6.81 -13.47
N ILE A 25 11.54 5.93 -13.40
CA ILE A 25 11.67 4.59 -12.80
C ILE A 25 12.20 3.63 -13.86
N LYS A 26 13.46 3.23 -13.72
CA LYS A 26 14.11 2.35 -14.70
C LYS A 26 13.38 1.02 -14.83
N GLN A 27 13.32 0.53 -16.06
CA GLN A 27 12.71 -0.76 -16.41
C GLN A 27 13.79 -1.81 -16.61
N ASP A 28 13.37 -3.08 -16.69
CA ASP A 28 14.25 -4.24 -16.87
C ASP A 28 15.32 -4.37 -15.77
N VAL A 29 14.90 -4.13 -14.55
CA VAL A 29 15.71 -4.18 -13.34
C VAL A 29 15.40 -5.41 -12.50
N ALA A 30 16.20 -5.71 -11.47
CA ALA A 30 16.09 -6.94 -10.69
C ALA A 30 14.69 -7.26 -10.18
N TRP A 31 13.93 -6.27 -9.69
CA TRP A 31 12.57 -6.50 -9.19
C TRP A 31 11.51 -6.68 -10.29
N ASP A 32 11.85 -6.53 -11.57
CA ASP A 32 11.01 -6.96 -12.69
C ASP A 32 11.14 -8.46 -12.98
N HIS A 33 12.14 -9.14 -12.41
CA HIS A 33 12.51 -10.53 -12.67
C HIS A 33 12.55 -11.38 -11.39
N ILE A 34 11.64 -11.15 -10.44
CA ILE A 34 11.59 -11.91 -9.18
C ILE A 34 11.21 -13.37 -9.49
N PRO A 35 12.11 -14.37 -9.29
CA PRO A 35 11.79 -15.75 -9.54
C PRO A 35 10.93 -16.32 -8.39
N PHE A 36 10.01 -17.22 -8.70
CA PHE A 36 9.35 -18.02 -7.67
C PHE A 36 10.22 -19.22 -7.33
N THR A 37 10.73 -19.26 -6.11
CA THR A 37 11.66 -20.30 -5.64
C THR A 37 11.03 -21.11 -4.51
N PRO A 38 11.56 -22.33 -4.20
CA PRO A 38 11.09 -23.13 -3.05
C PRO A 38 11.14 -22.36 -1.73
N GLU A 39 12.16 -21.51 -1.52
CA GLU A 39 12.29 -20.69 -0.32
C GLU A 39 11.19 -19.62 -0.24
N LEU A 40 10.75 -19.04 -1.37
CA LEU A 40 9.62 -18.13 -1.40
C LEU A 40 8.30 -18.88 -1.13
N GLU A 41 8.15 -20.10 -1.63
CA GLU A 41 6.98 -20.92 -1.34
C GLU A 41 6.89 -21.25 0.16
N GLU A 42 8.01 -21.69 0.77
CA GLU A 42 8.07 -21.92 2.21
C GLU A 42 7.75 -20.66 3.02
N LEU A 43 8.29 -19.51 2.60
CA LEU A 43 8.01 -18.22 3.24
C LEU A 43 6.51 -17.86 3.13
N ALA A 44 5.90 -18.06 1.97
CA ALA A 44 4.48 -17.80 1.77
C ALA A 44 3.63 -18.63 2.73
N GLN A 45 3.90 -19.93 2.84
CA GLN A 45 3.14 -20.88 3.68
C GLN A 45 3.16 -20.55 5.18
N ARG A 46 4.17 -19.80 5.67
CA ARG A 46 4.28 -19.39 7.08
C ARG A 46 4.04 -17.89 7.32
N SER A 47 3.63 -17.17 6.29
CA SER A 47 3.37 -15.72 6.41
C SER A 47 2.04 -15.46 7.11
N ASN A 48 2.03 -14.53 8.06
CA ASN A 48 0.83 -14.03 8.72
C ASN A 48 0.23 -12.81 8.01
N ALA A 49 1.06 -12.09 7.26
CA ALA A 49 0.64 -10.98 6.40
C ALA A 49 1.53 -10.90 5.15
N VAL A 50 0.94 -10.45 4.05
CA VAL A 50 1.63 -10.11 2.81
C VAL A 50 1.11 -8.79 2.29
N CYS A 51 2.04 -7.89 1.93
CA CYS A 51 1.71 -6.62 1.29
C CYS A 51 2.38 -6.55 -0.08
N TRP A 52 1.64 -6.06 -1.07
CA TRP A 52 2.16 -5.84 -2.42
C TRP A 52 1.56 -4.60 -3.05
N GLY A 53 2.21 -4.06 -4.08
CA GLY A 53 1.75 -2.90 -4.85
C GLY A 53 1.55 -3.22 -6.33
N SER A 54 1.18 -2.19 -7.10
CA SER A 54 0.97 -2.31 -8.55
C SER A 54 2.29 -2.34 -9.34
N LEU A 55 3.29 -1.57 -8.93
CA LEU A 55 4.49 -1.28 -9.71
C LEU A 55 5.29 -2.53 -10.09
N ALA A 56 5.54 -3.44 -9.15
CA ALA A 56 6.29 -4.67 -9.42
C ALA A 56 5.53 -5.65 -10.33
N GLN A 57 4.24 -5.44 -10.55
CA GLN A 57 3.40 -6.25 -11.43
C GLN A 57 3.45 -5.80 -12.90
N ARG A 58 4.19 -4.72 -13.22
CA ARG A 58 4.41 -4.27 -14.60
C ARG A 58 5.10 -5.33 -15.46
N SER A 59 5.97 -6.13 -14.86
CA SER A 59 6.62 -7.27 -15.49
C SER A 59 5.81 -8.56 -15.27
N SER A 60 5.59 -9.31 -16.33
CA SER A 60 4.86 -10.59 -16.29
C SER A 60 5.52 -11.64 -15.40
N THR A 61 6.85 -11.61 -15.27
CA THR A 61 7.62 -12.52 -14.40
C THR A 61 7.32 -12.24 -12.94
N SER A 62 7.50 -11.00 -12.49
CA SER A 62 7.24 -10.64 -11.11
C SER A 62 5.76 -10.68 -10.73
N ARG A 63 4.86 -10.28 -11.67
CA ARG A 63 3.41 -10.41 -11.48
C ARG A 63 3.02 -11.86 -11.19
N ARG A 64 3.53 -12.81 -11.96
CA ARG A 64 3.27 -14.25 -11.75
C ARG A 64 3.81 -14.72 -10.40
N THR A 65 5.02 -14.32 -10.04
CA THR A 65 5.62 -14.67 -8.74
C THR A 65 4.83 -14.10 -7.57
N ILE A 66 4.42 -12.82 -7.63
CA ILE A 66 3.58 -12.18 -6.61
C ILE A 66 2.27 -12.95 -6.45
N ARG A 67 1.59 -13.26 -7.56
CA ARG A 67 0.35 -14.03 -7.54
C ARG A 67 0.54 -15.42 -6.92
N GLN A 68 1.55 -16.17 -7.36
CA GLN A 68 1.88 -17.48 -6.80
C GLN A 68 2.16 -17.41 -5.30
N PHE A 69 2.92 -16.40 -4.86
CA PHE A 69 3.19 -16.18 -3.45
C PHE A 69 1.89 -16.00 -2.65
N ILE A 70 1.01 -15.10 -3.09
CA ILE A 70 -0.27 -14.81 -2.42
C ILE A 70 -1.14 -16.07 -2.35
N GLU A 71 -1.24 -16.83 -3.44
CA GLU A 71 -2.02 -18.07 -3.51
C GLU A 71 -1.49 -19.19 -2.57
N ARG A 72 -0.20 -19.14 -2.19
CA ARG A 72 0.43 -20.10 -1.26
C ARG A 72 0.34 -19.68 0.20
N THR A 73 -0.12 -18.47 0.50
CA THR A 73 -0.31 -18.02 1.89
C THR A 73 -1.44 -18.78 2.57
N PRO A 74 -1.38 -19.00 3.90
CA PRO A 74 -2.48 -19.59 4.68
C PRO A 74 -3.78 -18.77 4.51
N LYS A 75 -4.92 -19.43 4.73
CA LYS A 75 -6.24 -18.77 4.63
C LYS A 75 -6.42 -17.60 5.60
N ASN A 76 -5.77 -17.66 6.74
CA ASN A 76 -5.78 -16.60 7.77
C ASN A 76 -4.68 -15.56 7.58
N CYS A 77 -3.87 -15.66 6.53
CA CYS A 77 -2.87 -14.63 6.20
C CYS A 77 -3.57 -13.35 5.76
N LEU A 78 -3.20 -12.24 6.38
CA LEU A 78 -3.70 -10.91 6.00
C LEU A 78 -3.07 -10.49 4.67
N ARG A 79 -3.90 -10.21 3.66
CA ARG A 79 -3.48 -9.86 2.30
C ARG A 79 -3.78 -8.40 2.05
N ILE A 80 -2.73 -7.58 1.89
CA ILE A 80 -2.81 -6.14 1.77
C ILE A 80 -2.35 -5.71 0.37
N PHE A 81 -3.24 -5.06 -0.37
CA PHE A 81 -2.90 -4.39 -1.62
C PHE A 81 -2.76 -2.89 -1.35
N ASP A 82 -1.52 -2.41 -1.21
CA ASP A 82 -1.20 -0.98 -1.23
C ASP A 82 -0.99 -0.59 -2.69
N ILE A 83 -2.02 0.02 -3.30
CA ILE A 83 -2.11 0.16 -4.76
C ILE A 83 -0.92 0.91 -5.35
N ASN A 84 -0.52 2.01 -4.73
CA ASN A 84 0.70 2.78 -4.96
C ASN A 84 1.01 2.99 -6.45
N LEU A 85 0.11 3.68 -7.16
CA LEU A 85 0.21 3.92 -8.60
C LEU A 85 1.44 4.77 -8.93
N ARG A 86 2.19 4.34 -9.95
CA ARG A 86 3.40 5.05 -10.40
C ARG A 86 3.39 5.18 -11.91
N GLN A 87 3.49 6.43 -12.39
CA GLN A 87 3.55 6.75 -13.83
C GLN A 87 2.42 6.05 -14.61
N HIS A 88 2.77 5.20 -15.59
CA HIS A 88 1.85 4.41 -16.42
C HIS A 88 2.00 2.89 -16.15
N PHE A 89 2.70 2.50 -15.09
CA PHE A 89 3.02 1.11 -14.78
C PHE A 89 1.89 0.36 -14.05
N TYR A 90 0.65 0.65 -14.42
CA TYR A 90 -0.54 -0.02 -13.93
C TYR A 90 -1.56 -0.22 -15.04
N SER A 91 -2.47 -1.13 -14.87
CA SER A 91 -3.60 -1.34 -15.76
C SER A 91 -4.82 -1.78 -14.96
N ARG A 92 -6.00 -1.65 -15.58
CA ARG A 92 -7.25 -2.16 -14.98
C ARG A 92 -7.12 -3.62 -14.57
N GLU A 93 -6.51 -4.45 -15.42
CA GLU A 93 -6.30 -5.87 -15.16
C GLU A 93 -5.44 -6.12 -13.91
N ILE A 94 -4.30 -5.42 -13.77
CA ILE A 94 -3.41 -5.54 -12.60
C ILE A 94 -4.17 -5.17 -11.32
N ILE A 95 -4.93 -4.08 -11.36
CA ILE A 95 -5.68 -3.58 -10.20
C ILE A 95 -6.82 -4.55 -9.86
N GLU A 96 -7.60 -4.98 -10.85
CA GLU A 96 -8.74 -5.89 -10.65
C GLU A 96 -8.30 -7.25 -10.09
N ASP A 97 -7.24 -7.85 -10.67
CA ASP A 97 -6.66 -9.10 -10.16
C ASP A 97 -6.19 -8.96 -8.70
N SER A 98 -5.55 -7.84 -8.37
CA SER A 98 -5.07 -7.58 -7.00
C SER A 98 -6.22 -7.37 -6.02
N LEU A 99 -7.29 -6.66 -6.42
CA LEU A 99 -8.49 -6.46 -5.61
C LEU A 99 -9.23 -7.78 -5.33
N GLN A 100 -9.21 -8.73 -6.24
CA GLN A 100 -9.79 -10.07 -6.04
C GLN A 100 -9.00 -10.93 -5.05
N LEU A 101 -7.71 -10.63 -4.84
CA LEU A 101 -6.82 -11.41 -3.99
C LEU A 101 -6.65 -10.81 -2.58
N CYS A 102 -6.88 -9.51 -2.40
CA CYS A 102 -6.63 -8.83 -1.14
C CYS A 102 -7.81 -8.88 -0.17
N HIS A 103 -7.50 -8.72 1.12
CA HIS A 103 -8.47 -8.47 2.18
C HIS A 103 -8.53 -6.98 2.55
N ILE A 104 -7.42 -6.27 2.36
CA ILE A 104 -7.29 -4.85 2.63
C ILE A 104 -6.79 -4.16 1.36
N LEU A 105 -7.53 -3.14 0.91
CA LEU A 105 -7.04 -2.16 -0.06
C LEU A 105 -6.57 -0.93 0.70
N LYS A 106 -5.34 -0.47 0.45
CA LYS A 106 -4.92 0.89 0.81
C LYS A 106 -4.77 1.71 -0.47
N ILE A 107 -5.34 2.90 -0.45
CA ILE A 107 -5.42 3.82 -1.58
C ILE A 107 -5.38 5.26 -1.05
N ASN A 108 -4.84 6.20 -1.82
CA ASN A 108 -4.90 7.62 -1.47
C ASN A 108 -5.97 8.38 -2.28
N ASP A 109 -6.13 9.67 -1.97
CA ASP A 109 -7.14 10.56 -2.57
C ASP A 109 -6.94 10.81 -4.07
N GLU A 110 -5.71 10.81 -4.58
CA GLU A 110 -5.41 10.91 -6.01
C GLU A 110 -5.68 9.58 -6.74
N GLU A 111 -5.22 8.49 -6.15
CA GLU A 111 -5.34 7.15 -6.71
C GLU A 111 -6.80 6.68 -6.80
N ILE A 112 -7.64 7.00 -5.80
CA ILE A 112 -9.05 6.61 -5.81
C ILE A 112 -9.82 7.27 -6.96
N GLN A 113 -9.43 8.48 -7.36
CA GLN A 113 -10.03 9.15 -8.52
C GLN A 113 -9.67 8.44 -9.83
N ILE A 114 -8.41 7.99 -9.99
CA ILE A 114 -7.96 7.21 -11.14
C ILE A 114 -8.72 5.89 -11.20
N VAL A 115 -8.86 5.22 -10.06
CA VAL A 115 -9.60 3.96 -9.96
C VAL A 115 -11.09 4.18 -10.24
N ALA A 116 -11.70 5.26 -9.74
CA ALA A 116 -13.09 5.61 -10.03
C ALA A 116 -13.35 5.73 -11.55
N GLN A 117 -12.50 6.46 -12.26
CA GLN A 117 -12.59 6.57 -13.73
C GLN A 117 -12.42 5.21 -14.41
N MET A 118 -11.44 4.42 -13.97
CA MET A 118 -11.13 3.13 -14.57
C MET A 118 -12.27 2.10 -14.40
N PHE A 119 -13.02 2.17 -13.31
CA PHE A 119 -14.05 1.20 -12.96
C PHE A 119 -15.49 1.67 -13.16
N GLY A 120 -15.69 2.90 -13.70
CA GLY A 120 -17.00 3.44 -14.02
C GLY A 120 -17.73 3.99 -12.80
N TYR A 121 -17.01 4.59 -11.87
CA TYR A 121 -17.53 5.24 -10.66
C TYR A 121 -17.43 6.78 -10.74
N GLU A 122 -17.34 7.33 -11.96
CA GLU A 122 -17.29 8.80 -12.16
C GLU A 122 -18.54 9.45 -11.57
N GLY A 123 -18.34 10.56 -10.88
CA GLY A 123 -19.41 11.34 -10.25
C GLY A 123 -19.76 10.93 -8.82
N LEU A 124 -19.21 9.82 -8.32
CA LEU A 124 -19.31 9.47 -6.92
C LEU A 124 -18.26 10.21 -6.08
N SER A 125 -18.57 10.49 -4.82
CA SER A 125 -17.57 10.97 -3.85
C SER A 125 -16.51 9.89 -3.56
N MET A 126 -15.38 10.28 -3.01
CA MET A 126 -14.32 9.33 -2.64
C MET A 126 -14.81 8.27 -1.64
N GLU A 127 -15.66 8.67 -0.69
CA GLU A 127 -16.27 7.78 0.29
C GLU A 127 -17.21 6.76 -0.38
N GLU A 128 -18.03 7.23 -1.34
CA GLU A 128 -18.93 6.35 -2.10
C GLU A 128 -18.15 5.36 -2.97
N VAL A 129 -17.07 5.80 -3.62
CA VAL A 129 -16.16 4.92 -4.37
C VAL A 129 -15.51 3.90 -3.43
N GLY A 130 -15.01 4.35 -2.27
CA GLY A 130 -14.43 3.47 -1.25
C GLY A 130 -15.41 2.38 -0.81
N GLN A 131 -16.64 2.77 -0.51
CA GLN A 131 -17.69 1.82 -0.10
C GLN A 131 -18.11 0.87 -1.25
N ALA A 132 -18.15 1.36 -2.49
CA ALA A 132 -18.45 0.55 -3.67
C ALA A 132 -17.36 -0.52 -3.91
N LEU A 133 -16.09 -0.13 -3.81
CA LEU A 133 -14.96 -1.06 -3.94
C LEU A 133 -14.95 -2.10 -2.80
N LEU A 134 -15.14 -1.66 -1.55
CA LEU A 134 -15.22 -2.55 -0.39
C LEU A 134 -16.28 -3.64 -0.59
N ASN A 135 -17.48 -3.24 -1.02
CA ASN A 135 -18.59 -4.16 -1.24
C ASN A 135 -18.37 -5.09 -2.45
N ARG A 136 -17.92 -4.52 -3.58
CA ARG A 136 -17.72 -5.27 -4.83
C ARG A 136 -16.69 -6.39 -4.68
N TYR A 137 -15.61 -6.14 -3.96
CA TYR A 137 -14.51 -7.10 -3.78
C TYR A 137 -14.54 -7.81 -2.43
N SER A 138 -15.59 -7.59 -1.62
CA SER A 138 -15.74 -8.20 -0.29
C SER A 138 -14.53 -7.98 0.60
N LEU A 139 -13.98 -6.76 0.57
CA LEU A 139 -12.81 -6.41 1.36
C LEU A 139 -13.18 -6.38 2.86
N SER A 140 -12.24 -6.80 3.70
CA SER A 140 -12.37 -6.61 5.17
C SER A 140 -12.23 -5.14 5.54
N TYR A 141 -11.28 -4.45 4.91
CA TYR A 141 -11.04 -3.02 5.09
C TYR A 141 -10.64 -2.34 3.80
N LEU A 142 -11.08 -1.08 3.66
CA LEU A 142 -10.49 -0.15 2.69
C LEU A 142 -9.95 1.05 3.46
N VAL A 143 -8.66 1.32 3.28
CA VAL A 143 -7.93 2.43 3.89
C VAL A 143 -7.75 3.51 2.82
N LEU A 144 -8.40 4.66 3.02
CA LEU A 144 -8.27 5.85 2.17
C LEU A 144 -7.50 6.93 2.92
N THR A 145 -6.32 7.29 2.44
CA THR A 145 -5.52 8.38 3.01
C THR A 145 -5.69 9.65 2.18
N CYS A 146 -5.96 10.78 2.85
CA CYS A 146 -6.23 12.09 2.23
C CYS A 146 -5.22 13.16 2.69
N GLY A 147 -3.94 12.79 2.75
CA GLY A 147 -2.84 13.69 3.08
C GLY A 147 -3.06 14.47 4.37
N ALA A 148 -3.06 15.81 4.28
CA ALA A 148 -3.22 16.71 5.42
C ALA A 148 -4.65 16.78 5.98
N ILE A 149 -5.65 16.26 5.26
CA ILE A 149 -7.05 16.27 5.68
C ILE A 149 -7.28 15.19 6.74
N GLY A 150 -6.86 13.96 6.47
CA GLY A 150 -7.13 12.84 7.35
C GLY A 150 -7.07 11.50 6.62
N SER A 151 -7.70 10.51 7.22
CA SER A 151 -7.85 9.19 6.63
C SER A 151 -9.18 8.56 7.02
N TYR A 152 -9.70 7.73 6.13
CA TYR A 152 -10.87 6.91 6.35
C TYR A 152 -10.48 5.45 6.36
N ILE A 153 -11.09 4.68 7.23
CA ILE A 153 -11.07 3.22 7.13
C ILE A 153 -12.50 2.71 7.09
N PHE A 154 -12.85 2.11 5.98
CA PHE A 154 -14.16 1.49 5.75
C PHE A 154 -14.10 0.00 6.07
N SER A 155 -15.13 -0.49 6.73
CA SER A 155 -15.43 -1.90 6.90
C SER A 155 -16.90 -2.15 6.60
N SER A 156 -17.34 -3.41 6.59
CA SER A 156 -18.77 -3.73 6.46
C SER A 156 -19.61 -3.28 7.64
N ALA A 157 -19.01 -3.07 8.82
CA ALA A 157 -19.71 -2.73 10.07
C ALA A 157 -19.67 -1.23 10.38
N GLU A 158 -18.57 -0.55 10.07
CA GLU A 158 -18.35 0.83 10.46
C GLU A 158 -17.37 1.56 9.55
N THR A 159 -17.41 2.89 9.58
CA THR A 159 -16.41 3.77 8.97
C THR A 159 -15.75 4.59 10.06
N SER A 160 -14.42 4.56 10.10
CA SER A 160 -13.62 5.39 11.00
C SER A 160 -12.97 6.52 10.22
N PHE A 161 -13.19 7.77 10.64
CA PHE A 161 -12.45 8.94 10.14
C PHE A 161 -11.58 9.51 11.25
N LEU A 162 -10.35 9.87 10.91
CA LEU A 162 -9.41 10.59 11.77
C LEU A 162 -8.73 11.70 10.98
N GLU A 163 -8.72 12.89 11.56
CA GLU A 163 -7.95 14.02 11.03
C GLU A 163 -6.45 13.74 11.14
N THR A 164 -5.69 14.23 10.15
CA THR A 164 -4.23 14.19 10.23
C THR A 164 -3.73 15.16 11.31
N PRO A 165 -2.94 14.72 12.29
CA PRO A 165 -2.37 15.60 13.31
C PRO A 165 -1.51 16.69 12.67
N ARG A 166 -1.63 17.92 13.18
CA ARG A 166 -0.78 19.03 12.75
C ARG A 166 0.61 18.88 13.34
N VAL A 167 1.57 18.53 12.49
CA VAL A 167 2.98 18.38 12.88
C VAL A 167 3.87 19.28 12.01
N LYS A 168 5.09 19.57 12.49
CA LYS A 168 6.09 20.21 11.66
C LYS A 168 6.65 19.17 10.69
N VAL A 169 6.19 19.18 9.43
CA VAL A 169 6.65 18.26 8.40
C VAL A 169 8.09 18.55 8.03
N VAL A 170 8.92 17.50 8.04
CA VAL A 170 10.32 17.49 7.58
C VAL A 170 10.42 16.73 6.27
N ASP A 171 9.76 15.55 6.18
CA ASP A 171 9.75 14.69 5.02
C ASP A 171 8.44 13.88 5.01
N THR A 172 7.88 13.57 3.86
CA THR A 172 6.67 12.76 3.74
C THR A 172 6.93 11.33 3.22
N VAL A 173 8.19 11.04 2.88
CA VAL A 173 8.60 9.72 2.40
C VAL A 173 8.40 8.68 3.50
N GLY A 174 7.73 7.57 3.17
CA GLY A 174 7.44 6.50 4.11
C GLY A 174 6.22 6.71 5.00
N ALA A 175 5.54 7.87 4.94
CA ALA A 175 4.32 8.12 5.71
C ALA A 175 3.22 7.09 5.40
N GLY A 176 2.95 6.83 4.12
CA GLY A 176 1.99 5.81 3.67
C GLY A 176 2.37 4.40 4.09
N ASP A 177 3.65 4.04 3.89
CA ASP A 177 4.16 2.70 4.23
C ASP A 177 4.08 2.45 5.75
N SER A 178 4.43 3.46 6.56
CA SER A 178 4.34 3.38 8.02
C SER A 178 2.89 3.30 8.50
N PHE A 179 1.97 4.01 7.86
CA PHE A 179 0.53 3.88 8.11
C PHE A 179 0.07 2.45 7.86
N THR A 180 0.34 1.93 6.65
CA THR A 180 -0.05 0.58 6.24
C THR A 180 0.52 -0.48 7.19
N GLY A 181 1.83 -0.41 7.47
CA GLY A 181 2.52 -1.36 8.35
C GLY A 181 1.97 -1.35 9.77
N THR A 182 1.71 -0.15 10.33
CA THR A 182 1.16 0.01 11.68
C THR A 182 -0.28 -0.49 11.77
N PHE A 183 -1.14 -0.11 10.82
CA PHE A 183 -2.52 -0.57 10.76
C PHE A 183 -2.60 -2.10 10.72
N CYS A 184 -1.88 -2.71 9.79
CA CYS A 184 -1.86 -4.17 9.63
C CYS A 184 -1.33 -4.89 10.87
N SER A 185 -0.27 -4.36 11.49
CA SER A 185 0.28 -4.92 12.73
C SER A 185 -0.72 -4.85 13.88
N ALA A 186 -1.45 -3.74 14.01
CA ALA A 186 -2.48 -3.55 15.04
C ALA A 186 -3.67 -4.53 14.84
N ILE A 187 -4.14 -4.69 13.60
CA ILE A 187 -5.19 -5.67 13.27
C ILE A 187 -4.74 -7.11 13.59
N LEU A 188 -3.51 -7.48 13.25
CA LEU A 188 -2.97 -8.81 13.56
C LEU A 188 -2.83 -9.06 15.07
N LYS A 189 -2.68 -8.01 15.88
CA LYS A 189 -2.66 -8.08 17.34
C LYS A 189 -4.05 -8.04 17.97
N GLY A 190 -5.11 -7.93 17.17
CA GLY A 190 -6.49 -7.97 17.63
C GLY A 190 -7.04 -6.65 18.17
N LEU A 191 -6.40 -5.52 17.84
CA LEU A 191 -6.93 -4.20 18.18
C LEU A 191 -8.24 -3.95 17.41
N THR A 192 -9.12 -3.14 18.00
CA THR A 192 -10.32 -2.65 17.30
C THR A 192 -9.94 -1.78 16.10
N LEU A 193 -10.87 -1.61 15.15
CA LEU A 193 -10.66 -0.74 13.98
C LEU A 193 -10.19 0.65 14.40
N ARG A 194 -10.84 1.23 15.40
CA ARG A 194 -10.57 2.59 15.87
C ARG A 194 -9.18 2.71 16.49
N GLU A 195 -8.76 1.74 17.30
CA GLU A 195 -7.43 1.70 17.91
C GLU A 195 -6.35 1.52 16.85
N ALA A 196 -6.54 0.59 15.91
CA ALA A 196 -5.61 0.35 14.80
C ALA A 196 -5.46 1.60 13.92
N HIS A 197 -6.56 2.29 13.62
CA HIS A 197 -6.56 3.54 12.87
C HIS A 197 -5.80 4.65 13.60
N GLN A 198 -6.09 4.85 14.89
CA GLN A 198 -5.42 5.85 15.71
C GLN A 198 -3.89 5.63 15.73
N ARG A 199 -3.45 4.40 15.93
CA ARG A 199 -2.03 4.05 15.91
C ARG A 199 -1.37 4.31 14.56
N ALA A 200 -2.04 3.95 13.47
CA ALA A 200 -1.54 4.21 12.12
C ALA A 200 -1.35 5.71 11.84
N VAL A 201 -2.31 6.53 12.26
CA VAL A 201 -2.23 8.00 12.15
C VAL A 201 -1.08 8.56 12.99
N GLU A 202 -0.93 8.14 14.24
CA GLU A 202 0.13 8.60 15.14
C GLU A 202 1.54 8.28 14.61
N VAL A 203 1.75 7.04 14.17
CA VAL A 203 3.06 6.61 13.62
C VAL A 203 3.36 7.31 12.30
N SER A 204 2.39 7.42 11.41
CA SER A 204 2.57 8.12 10.14
C SER A 204 2.89 9.61 10.35
N ALA A 205 2.17 10.28 11.25
CA ALA A 205 2.46 11.67 11.62
C ALA A 205 3.86 11.84 12.23
N TYR A 206 4.29 10.92 13.09
CA TYR A 206 5.64 10.92 13.61
C TYR A 206 6.69 10.78 12.50
N VAL A 207 6.51 9.83 11.57
CA VAL A 207 7.43 9.63 10.43
C VAL A 207 7.58 10.92 9.63
N CYS A 208 6.50 11.67 9.41
CA CYS A 208 6.53 12.96 8.71
C CYS A 208 7.39 14.03 9.45
N THR A 209 7.66 13.89 10.73
CA THR A 209 8.55 14.82 11.50
C THR A 209 10.02 14.47 11.40
N GLN A 210 10.37 13.36 10.74
CA GLN A 210 11.74 12.84 10.69
C GLN A 210 12.28 12.92 9.25
N THR A 211 13.58 12.72 9.10
CA THR A 211 14.24 12.63 7.80
C THR A 211 14.26 11.17 7.32
N GLY A 212 13.83 10.94 6.08
CA GLY A 212 13.86 9.64 5.42
C GLY A 212 12.71 8.70 5.82
N ALA A 213 12.55 7.62 5.04
CA ALA A 213 11.40 6.75 5.08
C ALA A 213 11.30 5.81 6.29
N MET A 214 12.41 5.54 6.98
CA MET A 214 12.49 4.53 8.04
C MET A 214 13.20 5.08 9.30
N PRO A 215 12.69 6.14 9.92
CA PRO A 215 13.26 6.63 11.16
C PRO A 215 13.06 5.62 12.30
N PRO A 216 13.92 5.64 13.33
CA PRO A 216 13.67 4.86 14.55
C PRO A 216 12.34 5.26 15.18
N ILE A 217 11.41 4.30 15.32
CA ILE A 217 10.13 4.54 15.97
C ILE A 217 10.33 4.49 17.49
N PRO A 218 9.91 5.49 18.26
CA PRO A 218 10.06 5.50 19.72
C PRO A 218 9.17 4.44 20.40
N ASP A 219 9.60 3.98 21.58
CA ASP A 219 8.98 2.84 22.27
C ASP A 219 7.48 3.05 22.56
N HIS A 220 7.06 4.26 22.90
CA HIS A 220 5.63 4.56 23.15
C HIS A 220 4.75 4.44 21.90
N LEU A 221 5.33 4.49 20.70
CA LEU A 221 4.63 4.24 19.43
C LEU A 221 4.77 2.78 18.95
N ARG A 222 5.71 2.00 19.50
CA ARG A 222 5.89 0.58 19.18
C ARG A 222 4.99 -0.34 20.01
N SER A 223 4.64 0.08 21.23
CA SER A 223 3.84 -0.75 22.15
C SER A 223 2.36 -0.69 21.79
N PHE A 224 1.77 -1.86 21.56
CA PHE A 224 0.33 -2.05 21.41
C PHE A 224 -0.24 -2.75 22.63
#